data_1d474cbde786b4e997979e497acfea47
#
_entry.id   1d474cbde786b4e997979e497acfea47
#
_cell.length_a   1.000
_cell.length_b   1.000
_cell.length_c   1.000
_cell.angle_alpha   90.00
_cell.angle_beta   90.00
_cell.angle_gamma   90.00
#
_symmetry.space_group_name_H-M   'P 1'
#
loop_
_entity.id
_entity.type
_entity.pdbx_description
1 polymer ?
#
loop_
_entity_poly.entity_id
_entity_poly.type
_entity_poly.pdbx_seq_one_letter_code
_entity_poly.pdbx_strand_id
1 'polypeptide(L)'
;MKSSWSKRLYIASDILLAIYLIFVFTSFDRKNESKTMCSKVNIEIADDATSGFIDTKVIKNRLQKAGVYPIGKRLNTVNARAIEDMLRTSPFVKTAECYKTEGGTVYISVTQRMPVIRIKADKGDDYYVDDNDCIMPRSNYTSDLIIATGSISRRYATTYLSPLGKTIMQNDLWKNLVEQINILPDQNVEIVPRIGNHIVLLGKLPENIDRKKREKAIAEFFNHKMTRLEKFYRYGLSEVGWNKYSYINIEFDNQIICRKGKAEQA
;
A
#
# COMPACT_ATOMS: atom_id res chain seq x y z
N MET A 1 5.58 -69.45 30.65
CA MET A 1 4.31 -69.31 29.86
C MET A 1 3.61 -67.96 30.00
N LYS A 2 4.05 -66.99 30.80
CA LYS A 2 3.42 -65.63 30.91
C LYS A 2 3.81 -64.61 29.83
N SER A 3 4.92 -64.81 29.09
CA SER A 3 5.44 -63.81 28.11
C SER A 3 4.70 -63.79 26.76
N SER A 4 3.97 -64.81 26.40
CA SER A 4 3.27 -64.86 25.09
C SER A 4 1.88 -64.18 25.13
N TRP A 5 1.28 -64.11 26.30
CA TRP A 5 -0.05 -63.52 26.45
C TRP A 5 -0.02 -61.99 26.43
N SER A 6 0.98 -61.40 27.07
CA SER A 6 1.19 -59.94 27.04
C SER A 6 1.49 -59.44 25.62
N LYS A 7 2.31 -60.15 24.85
CA LYS A 7 2.56 -59.80 23.44
C LYS A 7 1.31 -59.84 22.55
N ARG A 8 0.44 -60.83 22.78
CA ARG A 8 -0.85 -60.92 22.05
C ARG A 8 -1.80 -59.79 22.42
N LEU A 9 -1.75 -59.30 23.67
CA LEU A 9 -2.59 -58.21 24.18
C LEU A 9 -2.11 -56.88 23.57
N TYR A 10 -0.82 -56.64 23.45
CA TYR A 10 -0.28 -55.46 22.77
C TYR A 10 -0.62 -55.44 21.29
N ILE A 11 -0.48 -56.56 20.58
CA ILE A 11 -0.84 -56.68 19.15
C ILE A 11 -2.34 -56.39 18.96
N ALA A 12 -3.20 -56.91 19.84
CA ALA A 12 -4.63 -56.63 19.74
C ALA A 12 -4.94 -55.14 20.00
N SER A 13 -4.27 -54.49 20.94
CA SER A 13 -4.38 -53.07 21.23
C SER A 13 -3.93 -52.21 20.04
N ASP A 14 -2.81 -52.58 19.38
CA ASP A 14 -2.31 -51.83 18.22
C ASP A 14 -3.23 -51.97 17.00
N ILE A 15 -3.84 -53.17 16.82
CA ILE A 15 -4.83 -53.36 15.74
C ILE A 15 -6.09 -52.52 16.02
N LEU A 16 -6.56 -52.46 17.27
CA LEU A 16 -7.72 -51.68 17.67
C LEU A 16 -7.46 -50.18 17.51
N LEU A 17 -6.26 -49.73 17.83
CA LEU A 17 -5.81 -48.35 17.63
C LEU A 17 -5.70 -48.02 16.12
N ALA A 18 -5.18 -48.94 15.33
CA ALA A 18 -5.11 -48.78 13.86
C ALA A 18 -6.52 -48.67 13.21
N ILE A 19 -7.45 -49.53 13.64
CA ILE A 19 -8.86 -49.48 13.22
C ILE A 19 -9.49 -48.16 13.65
N TYR A 20 -9.27 -47.71 14.86
CA TYR A 20 -9.78 -46.43 15.39
C TYR A 20 -9.23 -45.27 14.56
N LEU A 21 -7.92 -45.24 14.25
CA LEU A 21 -7.32 -44.21 13.39
C LEU A 21 -7.90 -44.22 11.99
N ILE A 22 -8.05 -45.39 11.40
CA ILE A 22 -8.69 -45.53 10.04
C ILE A 22 -10.13 -45.02 10.11
N PHE A 23 -10.89 -45.36 11.14
CA PHE A 23 -12.26 -44.88 11.36
C PHE A 23 -12.31 -43.36 11.55
N VAL A 24 -11.40 -42.74 12.32
CA VAL A 24 -11.29 -41.29 12.47
C VAL A 24 -10.94 -40.64 11.16
N PHE A 25 -9.95 -41.14 10.44
CA PHE A 25 -9.57 -40.59 9.14
C PHE A 25 -10.66 -40.72 8.06
N THR A 26 -11.45 -41.81 8.09
CA THR A 26 -12.58 -41.98 7.15
C THR A 26 -13.84 -41.26 7.61
N SER A 27 -14.01 -41.01 8.91
CA SER A 27 -15.14 -40.23 9.46
C SER A 27 -14.99 -38.73 9.26
N PHE A 28 -13.76 -38.24 9.04
CA PHE A 28 -13.49 -36.91 8.49
C PHE A 28 -13.80 -36.86 6.99
N ASP A 29 -14.74 -37.69 6.53
CA ASP A 29 -15.21 -37.65 5.15
C ASP A 29 -15.80 -36.28 4.88
N ARG A 30 -15.34 -35.68 3.76
CA ARG A 30 -15.79 -34.39 3.21
C ARG A 30 -17.27 -34.46 2.79
N LYS A 31 -18.12 -34.81 3.75
CA LYS A 31 -19.58 -34.91 3.56
C LYS A 31 -20.13 -33.53 3.32
N ASN A 32 -20.62 -33.31 2.13
CA ASN A 32 -21.59 -32.32 1.71
C ASN A 32 -21.15 -31.13 0.84
N GLU A 33 -19.87 -30.86 0.58
CA GLU A 33 -19.54 -29.81 -0.43
C GLU A 33 -20.19 -30.07 -1.80
N SER A 34 -20.41 -31.33 -2.14
CA SER A 34 -20.96 -31.73 -3.44
C SER A 34 -22.45 -31.43 -3.61
N LYS A 35 -23.20 -31.28 -2.51
CA LYS A 35 -24.66 -31.02 -2.55
C LYS A 35 -25.04 -29.62 -2.11
N THR A 36 -24.16 -28.94 -1.35
CA THR A 36 -24.45 -27.61 -0.79
C THR A 36 -24.28 -26.55 -1.88
N MET A 37 -25.32 -25.71 -2.04
CA MET A 37 -25.30 -24.54 -2.94
C MET A 37 -24.77 -23.33 -2.19
N CYS A 38 -24.02 -22.47 -2.88
CA CYS A 38 -23.62 -21.18 -2.33
C CYS A 38 -24.85 -20.27 -2.20
N SER A 39 -25.31 -20.07 -0.98
CA SER A 39 -26.47 -19.23 -0.65
C SER A 39 -26.09 -17.81 -0.28
N LYS A 40 -24.86 -17.59 0.21
CA LYS A 40 -24.39 -16.30 0.70
C LYS A 40 -22.94 -16.05 0.30
N VAL A 41 -22.64 -14.80 -0.06
CA VAL A 41 -21.28 -14.31 -0.30
C VAL A 41 -21.03 -13.13 0.59
N ASN A 42 -20.04 -13.22 1.47
CA ASN A 42 -19.56 -12.12 2.28
C ASN A 42 -18.30 -11.56 1.64
N ILE A 43 -18.35 -10.29 1.28
CA ILE A 43 -17.18 -9.57 0.74
C ILE A 43 -16.77 -8.55 1.81
N GLU A 44 -15.55 -8.68 2.27
CA GLU A 44 -14.94 -7.81 3.27
C GLU A 44 -13.69 -7.14 2.71
N ILE A 45 -13.56 -5.85 2.95
CA ILE A 45 -12.35 -5.08 2.69
C ILE A 45 -11.66 -4.95 4.04
N ALA A 46 -10.54 -5.66 4.21
CA ALA A 46 -9.88 -5.86 5.51
C ALA A 46 -9.01 -4.66 5.95
N ASP A 47 -9.02 -3.56 5.20
CA ASP A 47 -8.26 -2.37 5.54
C ASP A 47 -9.10 -1.43 6.41
N ASP A 48 -8.47 -0.78 7.40
CA ASP A 48 -9.09 0.23 8.29
C ASP A 48 -9.51 1.53 7.58
N ALA A 49 -9.25 1.64 6.28
CA ALA A 49 -9.62 2.82 5.50
C ALA A 49 -11.14 2.85 5.27
N THR A 50 -11.81 3.78 5.92
CA THR A 50 -13.25 4.04 5.82
C THR A 50 -13.72 4.35 4.39
N SER A 51 -12.82 4.76 3.52
CA SER A 51 -13.02 4.96 2.09
C SER A 51 -11.74 4.58 1.34
N GLY A 52 -11.87 3.84 0.25
CA GLY A 52 -10.72 3.33 -0.50
C GLY A 52 -10.94 3.30 -2.00
N PHE A 53 -9.96 2.78 -2.70
CA PHE A 53 -10.00 2.64 -4.17
C PHE A 53 -10.97 1.57 -4.66
N ILE A 54 -11.44 0.71 -3.76
CA ILE A 54 -12.32 -0.42 -4.07
C ILE A 54 -13.54 -0.39 -3.15
N ASP A 55 -14.71 -0.61 -3.73
CA ASP A 55 -15.98 -0.84 -3.04
C ASP A 55 -16.40 -2.31 -3.23
N THR A 56 -17.10 -2.87 -2.27
CA THR A 56 -17.68 -4.22 -2.33
C THR A 56 -18.56 -4.43 -3.57
N LYS A 57 -19.26 -3.39 -4.02
CA LYS A 57 -20.03 -3.42 -5.28
C LYS A 57 -19.14 -3.59 -6.51
N VAL A 58 -17.98 -2.93 -6.53
CA VAL A 58 -17.01 -3.05 -7.62
C VAL A 58 -16.44 -4.47 -7.67
N ILE A 59 -16.10 -5.04 -6.51
CA ILE A 59 -15.63 -6.43 -6.38
C ILE A 59 -16.69 -7.39 -6.92
N LYS A 60 -17.93 -7.28 -6.44
CA LYS A 60 -19.06 -8.11 -6.89
C LYS A 60 -19.26 -8.05 -8.41
N ASN A 61 -19.34 -6.84 -8.96
CA ASN A 61 -19.52 -6.63 -10.41
C ASN A 61 -18.36 -7.23 -11.22
N ARG A 62 -17.13 -7.13 -10.74
CA ARG A 62 -15.96 -7.71 -11.40
C ARG A 62 -16.04 -9.23 -11.44
N LEU A 63 -16.39 -9.87 -10.32
CA LEU A 63 -16.57 -11.33 -10.25
C LEU A 63 -17.73 -11.81 -11.11
N GLN A 64 -18.83 -11.06 -11.18
CA GLN A 64 -19.97 -11.37 -12.05
C GLN A 64 -19.59 -11.30 -13.53
N LYS A 65 -18.89 -10.23 -13.96
CA LYS A 65 -18.42 -10.07 -15.34
C LYS A 65 -17.46 -11.19 -15.76
N ALA A 66 -16.63 -11.67 -14.83
CA ALA A 66 -15.71 -12.76 -15.05
C ALA A 66 -16.37 -14.17 -14.97
N GLY A 67 -17.67 -14.25 -14.64
CA GLY A 67 -18.38 -15.52 -14.51
C GLY A 67 -17.98 -16.39 -13.31
N VAL A 68 -17.15 -15.85 -12.40
CA VAL A 68 -16.65 -16.58 -11.21
C VAL A 68 -17.41 -16.28 -9.93
N TYR A 69 -18.43 -15.41 -9.97
CA TYR A 69 -19.24 -15.11 -8.79
C TYR A 69 -19.96 -16.37 -8.29
N PRO A 70 -19.84 -16.73 -6.98
CA PRO A 70 -20.19 -18.06 -6.49
C PRO A 70 -21.67 -18.28 -6.19
N ILE A 71 -22.49 -17.24 -6.05
CA ILE A 71 -23.92 -17.36 -5.69
C ILE A 71 -24.64 -18.32 -6.64
N GLY A 72 -25.43 -19.24 -6.06
CA GLY A 72 -26.21 -20.23 -6.80
C GLY A 72 -25.41 -21.37 -7.44
N LYS A 73 -24.10 -21.41 -7.27
CA LYS A 73 -23.25 -22.51 -7.72
C LYS A 73 -23.08 -23.55 -6.61
N ARG A 74 -22.81 -24.81 -6.98
CA ARG A 74 -22.43 -25.85 -6.01
C ARG A 74 -21.07 -25.53 -5.43
N LEU A 75 -20.88 -25.67 -4.10
CA LEU A 75 -19.62 -25.33 -3.43
C LEU A 75 -18.40 -26.09 -3.99
N ASN A 76 -18.59 -27.34 -4.43
CA ASN A 76 -17.52 -28.12 -5.04
C ASN A 76 -17.07 -27.57 -6.40
N THR A 77 -17.95 -26.84 -7.12
CA THR A 77 -17.62 -26.21 -8.41
C THR A 77 -17.07 -24.80 -8.23
N VAL A 78 -17.19 -24.20 -7.04
CA VAL A 78 -16.63 -22.90 -6.73
C VAL A 78 -15.11 -23.03 -6.57
N ASN A 79 -14.38 -22.43 -7.50
CA ASN A 79 -12.92 -22.38 -7.46
C ASN A 79 -12.49 -21.09 -6.73
N ALA A 80 -12.14 -21.23 -5.45
CA ALA A 80 -11.67 -20.11 -4.62
C ALA A 80 -10.44 -19.42 -5.20
N ARG A 81 -9.48 -20.24 -5.71
CA ARG A 81 -8.25 -19.71 -6.31
C ARG A 81 -8.53 -18.86 -7.55
N ALA A 82 -9.46 -19.28 -8.41
CA ALA A 82 -9.85 -18.50 -9.59
C ALA A 82 -10.49 -17.15 -9.20
N ILE A 83 -11.21 -17.10 -8.07
CA ILE A 83 -11.75 -15.85 -7.51
C ILE A 83 -10.60 -14.94 -7.04
N GLU A 84 -9.67 -15.47 -6.27
CA GLU A 84 -8.50 -14.75 -5.77
C GLU A 84 -7.65 -14.20 -6.92
N ASP A 85 -7.30 -15.05 -7.89
CA ASP A 85 -6.48 -14.69 -9.04
C ASP A 85 -7.16 -13.59 -9.87
N MET A 86 -8.48 -13.70 -10.08
CA MET A 86 -9.26 -12.67 -10.77
C MET A 86 -9.22 -11.32 -10.01
N LEU A 87 -9.33 -11.34 -8.69
CA LEU A 87 -9.28 -10.12 -7.88
C LEU A 87 -7.87 -9.50 -7.89
N ARG A 88 -6.83 -10.31 -7.82
CA ARG A 88 -5.42 -9.87 -7.90
C ARG A 88 -5.05 -9.22 -9.24
N THR A 89 -5.81 -9.46 -10.32
CA THR A 89 -5.63 -8.73 -11.59
C THR A 89 -6.02 -7.25 -11.48
N SER A 90 -6.71 -6.84 -10.42
CA SER A 90 -7.03 -5.43 -10.19
C SER A 90 -5.80 -4.66 -9.71
N PRO A 91 -5.46 -3.53 -10.35
CA PRO A 91 -4.32 -2.71 -9.92
C PRO A 91 -4.49 -2.08 -8.54
N PHE A 92 -5.68 -2.16 -7.96
CA PHE A 92 -6.00 -1.62 -6.64
C PHE A 92 -6.03 -2.68 -5.53
N VAL A 93 -5.93 -3.97 -5.89
CA VAL A 93 -5.93 -5.08 -4.93
C VAL A 93 -4.49 -5.44 -4.55
N LYS A 94 -4.20 -5.49 -3.26
CA LYS A 94 -2.92 -5.95 -2.70
C LYS A 94 -2.95 -7.46 -2.48
N THR A 95 -3.94 -7.93 -1.72
CA THR A 95 -4.18 -9.35 -1.49
C THR A 95 -5.66 -9.68 -1.65
N ALA A 96 -5.94 -10.92 -2.01
CA ALA A 96 -7.29 -11.46 -2.03
C ALA A 96 -7.25 -12.89 -1.50
N GLU A 97 -8.15 -13.21 -0.59
CA GLU A 97 -8.32 -14.50 0.03
C GLU A 97 -9.78 -14.93 -0.09
N CYS A 98 -10.01 -16.20 -0.43
CA CYS A 98 -11.34 -16.74 -0.60
C CYS A 98 -11.43 -18.11 0.07
N TYR A 99 -12.41 -18.30 0.94
CA TYR A 99 -12.68 -19.60 1.54
C TYR A 99 -14.18 -19.89 1.57
N LYS A 100 -14.49 -21.19 1.60
CA LYS A 100 -15.84 -21.73 1.61
C LYS A 100 -16.14 -22.32 2.97
N THR A 101 -17.36 -22.19 3.43
CA THR A 101 -17.86 -22.87 4.64
C THR A 101 -18.87 -23.94 4.28
N GLU A 102 -18.97 -24.98 5.10
CA GLU A 102 -19.92 -26.09 4.91
C GLU A 102 -21.38 -25.63 4.85
N GLY A 103 -21.70 -24.50 5.49
CA GLY A 103 -23.04 -23.89 5.51
C GLY A 103 -23.44 -23.15 4.25
N GLY A 104 -22.68 -23.26 3.13
CA GLY A 104 -23.03 -22.62 1.85
C GLY A 104 -22.64 -21.15 1.76
N THR A 105 -21.78 -20.64 2.63
CA THR A 105 -21.28 -19.27 2.57
C THR A 105 -19.86 -19.23 1.98
N VAL A 106 -19.63 -18.32 1.06
CA VAL A 106 -18.29 -18.01 0.54
C VAL A 106 -17.85 -16.66 1.11
N TYR A 107 -16.68 -16.63 1.73
CA TYR A 107 -16.03 -15.43 2.25
C TYR A 107 -14.94 -14.99 1.31
N ILE A 108 -14.91 -13.71 1.01
CA ILE A 108 -13.91 -13.06 0.17
C ILE A 108 -13.36 -11.88 0.96
N SER A 109 -12.11 -11.97 1.38
CA SER A 109 -11.39 -10.89 2.04
C SER A 109 -10.41 -10.26 1.06
N VAL A 110 -10.42 -8.94 0.95
CA VAL A 110 -9.57 -8.19 0.03
C VAL A 110 -8.86 -7.08 0.80
N THR A 111 -7.54 -6.97 0.63
CA THR A 111 -6.81 -5.78 1.07
C THR A 111 -6.49 -4.90 -0.13
N GLN A 112 -6.53 -3.58 0.07
CA GLN A 112 -6.27 -2.60 -0.97
C GLN A 112 -4.78 -2.25 -1.05
N ARG A 113 -4.33 -1.79 -2.21
CA ARG A 113 -3.07 -1.07 -2.33
C ARG A 113 -3.26 0.35 -1.84
N MET A 114 -2.34 0.81 -1.00
CA MET A 114 -2.37 2.17 -0.47
C MET A 114 -1.32 3.01 -1.19
N PRO A 115 -1.73 4.08 -1.89
CA PRO A 115 -0.78 4.96 -2.52
C PRO A 115 -0.05 5.81 -1.48
N VAL A 116 1.21 6.11 -1.75
CA VAL A 116 2.04 6.99 -0.94
C VAL A 116 2.25 8.36 -1.59
N ILE A 117 2.07 8.44 -2.92
CA ILE A 117 2.25 9.66 -3.69
C ILE A 117 1.46 9.63 -4.99
N ARG A 118 0.91 10.79 -5.40
CA ARG A 118 0.30 10.97 -6.72
C ARG A 118 1.28 11.68 -7.65
N ILE A 119 1.46 11.15 -8.84
CA ILE A 119 2.33 11.71 -9.87
C ILE A 119 1.48 12.42 -10.93
N LYS A 120 1.79 13.68 -11.19
CA LYS A 120 1.27 14.48 -12.31
C LYS A 120 2.46 15.04 -13.08
N ALA A 121 2.98 14.25 -14.01
CA ALA A 121 4.15 14.64 -14.78
C ALA A 121 3.81 15.63 -15.91
N ASP A 122 4.79 16.45 -16.31
CA ASP A 122 4.64 17.45 -17.38
C ASP A 122 4.19 16.84 -18.73
N LYS A 123 4.50 15.56 -18.95
CA LYS A 123 4.12 14.83 -20.16
C LYS A 123 2.66 14.36 -20.16
N GLY A 124 1.86 14.71 -19.14
CA GLY A 124 0.46 14.37 -19.02
C GLY A 124 0.17 13.04 -18.30
N ASP A 125 1.17 12.34 -17.82
CA ASP A 125 0.99 11.14 -16.98
C ASP A 125 0.35 11.53 -15.64
N ASP A 126 -0.77 10.85 -15.27
CA ASP A 126 -1.47 11.01 -13.99
C ASP A 126 -1.75 9.62 -13.41
N TYR A 127 -1.02 9.27 -12.35
CA TYR A 127 -1.08 7.95 -11.69
C TYR A 127 -0.64 8.04 -10.24
N TYR A 128 -0.84 6.95 -9.49
CA TYR A 128 -0.34 6.82 -8.12
C TYR A 128 0.84 5.83 -8.06
N VAL A 129 1.66 5.95 -7.03
CA VAL A 129 2.65 4.94 -6.65
C VAL A 129 2.35 4.48 -5.23
N ASP A 130 2.31 3.15 -5.03
CA ASP A 130 2.01 2.54 -3.73
C ASP A 130 3.26 2.32 -2.86
N ASP A 131 3.03 1.78 -1.67
CA ASP A 131 4.07 1.44 -0.69
C ASP A 131 5.03 0.32 -1.14
N ASN A 132 4.69 -0.40 -2.22
CA ASN A 132 5.53 -1.45 -2.82
C ASN A 132 6.20 -1.01 -4.13
N ASP A 133 6.31 0.30 -4.36
CA ASP A 133 6.90 0.91 -5.55
C ASP A 133 6.15 0.55 -6.85
N CYS A 134 4.88 0.13 -6.75
CA CYS A 134 4.06 -0.25 -7.89
C CYS A 134 3.18 0.91 -8.36
N ILE A 135 3.10 1.06 -9.67
CA ILE A 135 2.21 2.06 -10.28
C ILE A 135 0.75 1.59 -10.17
N MET A 136 -0.12 2.50 -9.76
CA MET A 136 -1.56 2.34 -9.75
C MET A 136 -2.19 3.38 -10.69
N PRO A 137 -3.18 3.02 -11.51
CA PRO A 137 -3.81 3.95 -12.41
C PRO A 137 -4.61 5.03 -11.65
N ARG A 138 -4.94 6.11 -12.34
CA ARG A 138 -5.84 7.13 -11.83
C ARG A 138 -7.17 6.51 -11.39
N SER A 139 -7.68 6.99 -10.27
CA SER A 139 -8.99 6.64 -9.72
C SER A 139 -9.77 7.92 -9.40
N ASN A 140 -11.09 7.78 -9.26
CA ASN A 140 -11.96 8.86 -8.76
C ASN A 140 -11.85 9.05 -7.25
N TYR A 141 -11.07 8.20 -6.58
CA TYR A 141 -10.79 8.35 -5.15
C TYR A 141 -9.91 9.57 -4.92
N THR A 142 -10.36 10.46 -4.07
CA THR A 142 -9.58 11.61 -3.58
C THR A 142 -9.04 11.27 -2.20
N SER A 143 -7.74 11.29 -2.06
CA SER A 143 -7.07 11.17 -0.76
C SER A 143 -6.16 12.37 -0.57
N ASP A 144 -5.90 12.71 0.68
CA ASP A 144 -4.94 13.77 1.05
C ASP A 144 -3.49 13.27 0.87
N LEU A 145 -3.14 13.05 -0.40
CA LEU A 145 -1.82 12.58 -0.80
C LEU A 145 -0.97 13.73 -1.31
N ILE A 146 0.31 13.62 -1.05
CA ILE A 146 1.31 14.50 -1.65
C ILE A 146 1.27 14.33 -3.17
N ILE A 147 1.25 15.45 -3.89
CA ILE A 147 1.27 15.46 -5.35
C ILE A 147 2.69 15.77 -5.81
N ALA A 148 3.26 14.90 -6.65
CA ALA A 148 4.52 15.19 -7.33
C ALA A 148 4.25 15.66 -8.77
N THR A 149 4.84 16.80 -9.14
CA THR A 149 4.72 17.42 -10.46
C THR A 149 6.09 17.61 -11.11
N GLY A 150 6.11 17.98 -12.39
CA GLY A 150 7.33 18.33 -13.11
C GLY A 150 7.90 17.21 -13.97
N SER A 151 9.21 17.22 -14.17
CA SER A 151 9.91 16.31 -15.09
C SER A 151 10.12 14.92 -14.48
N ILE A 152 9.05 14.12 -14.43
CA ILE A 152 9.02 12.81 -13.78
C ILE A 152 8.88 11.70 -14.80
N SER A 153 9.85 10.77 -14.84
CA SER A 153 9.71 9.49 -15.54
C SER A 153 9.10 8.43 -14.60
N ARG A 154 8.44 7.42 -15.17
CA ARG A 154 7.87 6.31 -14.37
C ARG A 154 8.94 5.61 -13.54
N ARG A 155 10.14 5.43 -14.08
CA ARG A 155 11.27 4.87 -13.37
C ARG A 155 11.70 5.75 -12.19
N TYR A 156 11.78 7.07 -12.39
CA TYR A 156 12.12 8.00 -11.31
C TYR A 156 11.07 7.98 -10.21
N ALA A 157 9.80 7.97 -10.57
CA ALA A 157 8.69 7.89 -9.62
C ALA A 157 8.78 6.64 -8.71
N THR A 158 8.96 5.46 -9.30
CA THR A 158 9.03 4.21 -8.53
C THR A 158 10.36 4.03 -7.78
N THR A 159 11.46 4.63 -8.30
CA THR A 159 12.80 4.41 -7.75
C THR A 159 13.15 5.42 -6.65
N TYR A 160 12.69 6.67 -6.78
CA TYR A 160 13.09 7.78 -5.91
C TYR A 160 11.91 8.44 -5.20
N LEU A 161 10.79 8.71 -5.91
CA LEU A 161 9.67 9.41 -5.29
C LEU A 161 8.81 8.51 -4.41
N SER A 162 8.71 7.21 -4.68
CA SER A 162 8.03 6.28 -3.77
C SER A 162 8.74 6.21 -2.41
N PRO A 163 10.05 5.97 -2.30
CA PRO A 163 10.77 6.05 -1.03
C PRO A 163 10.65 7.42 -0.33
N LEU A 164 10.69 8.52 -1.10
CA LEU A 164 10.49 9.86 -0.54
C LEU A 164 9.09 10.03 0.03
N GLY A 165 8.05 9.63 -0.72
CA GLY A 165 6.66 9.66 -0.28
C GLY A 165 6.43 8.84 0.99
N LYS A 166 6.98 7.62 1.07
CA LYS A 166 6.95 6.79 2.29
C LYS A 166 7.57 7.52 3.47
N THR A 167 8.75 8.14 3.28
CA THR A 167 9.45 8.88 4.33
C THR A 167 8.60 10.04 4.85
N ILE A 168 7.96 10.78 3.96
CA ILE A 168 7.09 11.91 4.33
C ILE A 168 5.85 11.41 5.07
N MET A 169 5.20 10.37 4.55
CA MET A 169 3.97 9.80 5.14
C MET A 169 4.18 9.17 6.52
N GLN A 170 5.39 8.72 6.84
CA GLN A 170 5.75 8.15 8.14
C GLN A 170 5.97 9.18 9.24
N ASN A 171 6.07 10.48 8.90
CA ASN A 171 6.29 11.55 9.86
C ASN A 171 5.11 12.53 9.82
N ASP A 172 4.36 12.63 10.92
CA ASP A 172 3.15 13.47 11.01
C ASP A 172 3.42 14.95 10.74
N LEU A 173 4.59 15.47 11.12
CA LEU A 173 4.95 16.86 10.85
C LEU A 173 5.11 17.08 9.34
N TRP A 174 5.87 16.22 8.67
CA TRP A 174 6.15 16.37 7.24
C TRP A 174 4.94 16.05 6.37
N LYS A 175 4.15 15.04 6.75
CA LYS A 175 2.88 14.70 6.10
C LYS A 175 1.91 15.89 6.09
N ASN A 176 1.85 16.63 7.18
CA ASN A 176 0.97 17.79 7.29
C ASN A 176 1.58 19.08 6.71
N LEU A 177 2.90 19.15 6.57
CA LEU A 177 3.61 20.31 6.07
C LEU A 177 3.77 20.31 4.55
N VAL A 178 4.08 19.17 3.94
CA VAL A 178 4.37 19.05 2.50
C VAL A 178 3.07 18.87 1.73
N GLU A 179 2.73 19.82 0.88
CA GLU A 179 1.56 19.74 -0.01
C GLU A 179 1.94 19.15 -1.37
N GLN A 180 3.04 19.66 -1.94
CA GLN A 180 3.47 19.29 -3.28
C GLN A 180 4.99 19.14 -3.35
N ILE A 181 5.43 18.22 -4.19
CA ILE A 181 6.82 18.05 -4.63
C ILE A 181 6.89 18.44 -6.10
N ASN A 182 7.88 19.24 -6.50
CA ASN A 182 8.13 19.56 -7.88
C ASN A 182 9.53 19.08 -8.29
N ILE A 183 9.61 18.36 -9.40
CA ILE A 183 10.89 17.86 -9.95
C ILE A 183 11.28 18.71 -11.14
N LEU A 184 12.37 19.43 -11.00
CA LEU A 184 12.90 20.26 -12.05
C LEU A 184 13.53 19.41 -13.19
N PRO A 185 13.73 19.98 -14.39
CA PRO A 185 14.35 19.24 -15.50
C PRO A 185 15.76 18.71 -15.21
N ASP A 186 16.49 19.36 -14.33
CA ASP A 186 17.82 18.94 -13.84
C ASP A 186 17.76 17.96 -12.67
N GLN A 187 16.53 17.49 -12.30
CA GLN A 187 16.21 16.57 -11.20
C GLN A 187 16.42 17.14 -9.79
N ASN A 188 16.55 18.44 -9.65
CA ASN A 188 16.43 19.07 -8.35
C ASN A 188 14.99 18.91 -7.81
N VAL A 189 14.87 18.72 -6.51
CA VAL A 189 13.60 18.52 -5.81
C VAL A 189 13.23 19.80 -5.09
N GLU A 190 12.08 20.32 -5.41
CA GLU A 190 11.43 21.40 -4.68
C GLU A 190 10.23 20.87 -3.91
N ILE A 191 9.95 21.44 -2.77
CA ILE A 191 8.70 21.23 -2.03
C ILE A 191 7.92 22.54 -1.91
N VAL A 192 6.60 22.40 -1.97
CA VAL A 192 5.66 23.47 -1.66
C VAL A 192 5.04 23.12 -0.31
N PRO A 193 5.34 23.87 0.75
CA PRO A 193 4.75 23.66 2.05
C PRO A 193 3.32 24.22 2.11
N ARG A 194 2.49 23.68 3.00
CA ARG A 194 1.12 24.20 3.27
C ARG A 194 1.11 25.54 4.02
N ILE A 195 2.27 25.97 4.50
CA ILE A 195 2.44 27.22 5.25
C ILE A 195 3.32 28.20 4.50
N GLY A 196 2.90 29.46 4.48
CA GLY A 196 3.61 30.52 3.76
C GLY A 196 3.45 30.42 2.23
N ASN A 197 3.98 31.45 1.53
CA ASN A 197 3.91 31.56 0.07
C ASN A 197 5.30 31.37 -0.56
N HIS A 198 6.00 30.30 -0.18
CA HIS A 198 7.36 30.07 -0.66
C HIS A 198 7.57 28.64 -1.15
N ILE A 199 8.54 28.46 -2.02
CA ILE A 199 9.03 27.18 -2.49
C ILE A 199 10.35 26.88 -1.79
N VAL A 200 10.58 25.62 -1.43
CA VAL A 200 11.82 25.18 -0.79
C VAL A 200 12.58 24.22 -1.69
N LEU A 201 13.79 24.59 -2.11
CA LEU A 201 14.69 23.72 -2.86
C LEU A 201 15.50 22.84 -1.90
N LEU A 202 15.34 21.51 -2.06
CA LEU A 202 16.10 20.52 -1.28
C LEU A 202 17.43 20.15 -1.95
N GLY A 203 17.52 20.27 -3.28
CA GLY A 203 18.57 19.72 -4.10
C GLY A 203 18.21 18.34 -4.68
N LYS A 204 19.18 17.63 -5.26
CA LYS A 204 18.98 16.33 -5.89
C LYS A 204 18.89 15.21 -4.85
N LEU A 205 18.01 14.25 -5.10
CA LEU A 205 17.98 13.02 -4.30
C LEU A 205 19.28 12.22 -4.50
N PRO A 206 19.71 11.45 -3.48
CA PRO A 206 20.89 10.62 -3.58
C PRO A 206 20.76 9.60 -4.72
N GLU A 207 21.66 9.68 -5.69
CA GLU A 207 21.75 8.78 -6.84
C GLU A 207 22.88 7.77 -6.68
N ASN A 208 22.96 6.80 -7.59
CA ASN A 208 24.03 5.78 -7.63
C ASN A 208 24.18 4.94 -6.36
N ILE A 209 23.07 4.76 -5.64
CA ILE A 209 23.02 3.95 -4.41
C ILE A 209 22.37 2.60 -4.72
N ASP A 210 22.95 1.56 -4.13
CA ASP A 210 22.40 0.21 -4.22
C ASP A 210 20.92 0.16 -3.81
N ARG A 211 20.10 -0.58 -4.56
CA ARG A 211 18.65 -0.66 -4.35
C ARG A 211 18.28 -0.90 -2.89
N LYS A 212 19.02 -1.79 -2.20
CA LYS A 212 18.76 -2.14 -0.79
C LYS A 212 19.01 -1.00 0.21
N LYS A 213 19.86 -0.03 -0.16
CA LYS A 213 20.25 1.11 0.70
C LYS A 213 19.56 2.42 0.32
N ARG A 214 18.90 2.44 -0.85
CA ARG A 214 18.34 3.67 -1.43
C ARG A 214 17.26 4.30 -0.56
N GLU A 215 16.31 3.49 -0.10
CA GLU A 215 15.22 3.99 0.74
C GLU A 215 15.76 4.66 2.01
N LYS A 216 16.71 4.03 2.67
CA LYS A 216 17.38 4.59 3.83
C LYS A 216 18.14 5.89 3.51
N ALA A 217 18.87 5.92 2.41
CA ALA A 217 19.64 7.11 2.02
C ALA A 217 18.74 8.29 1.65
N ILE A 218 17.61 8.05 1.00
CA ILE A 218 16.61 9.07 0.70
C ILE A 218 15.97 9.59 1.99
N ALA A 219 15.65 8.69 2.93
CA ALA A 219 15.09 9.07 4.22
C ALA A 219 16.09 9.91 5.04
N GLU A 220 17.35 9.51 5.11
CA GLU A 220 18.39 10.27 5.79
C GLU A 220 18.59 11.65 5.16
N PHE A 221 18.69 11.72 3.83
CA PHE A 221 18.78 12.98 3.10
C PHE A 221 17.60 13.90 3.41
N PHE A 222 16.38 13.41 3.25
CA PHE A 222 15.17 14.19 3.47
C PHE A 222 15.06 14.68 4.90
N ASN A 223 15.23 13.82 5.88
CA ASN A 223 15.17 14.15 7.29
C ASN A 223 16.23 15.18 7.70
N HIS A 224 17.45 15.07 7.16
CA HIS A 224 18.51 16.06 7.38
C HIS A 224 18.10 17.44 6.86
N LYS A 225 17.59 17.51 5.60
CA LYS A 225 17.15 18.79 5.00
C LYS A 225 15.96 19.38 5.77
N MET A 226 14.98 18.58 6.11
CA MET A 226 13.77 19.04 6.79
C MET A 226 14.01 19.46 8.24
N THR A 227 14.91 18.81 8.96
CA THR A 227 15.32 19.26 10.30
C THR A 227 15.96 20.66 10.27
N ARG A 228 16.74 20.96 9.23
CA ARG A 228 17.31 22.29 9.02
C ARG A 228 16.24 23.32 8.67
N LEU A 229 15.30 22.95 7.80
CA LEU A 229 14.16 23.79 7.46
C LEU A 229 13.30 24.10 8.68
N GLU A 230 13.02 23.11 9.53
CA GLU A 230 12.28 23.29 10.77
C GLU A 230 12.96 24.31 11.68
N LYS A 231 14.27 24.19 11.89
CA LYS A 231 15.02 25.18 12.67
C LYS A 231 14.93 26.59 12.06
N PHE A 232 15.03 26.68 10.73
CA PHE A 232 14.90 27.96 10.06
C PHE A 232 13.48 28.54 10.19
N TYR A 233 12.46 27.72 10.16
CA TYR A 233 11.07 28.15 10.40
C TYR A 233 10.86 28.64 11.84
N ARG A 234 11.37 27.90 12.83
CA ARG A 234 11.20 28.23 14.25
C ARG A 234 11.96 29.47 14.67
N TYR A 235 13.18 29.65 14.18
CA TYR A 235 14.08 30.70 14.67
C TYR A 235 14.34 31.81 13.66
N GLY A 236 13.93 31.66 12.42
CA GLY A 236 14.14 32.65 11.38
C GLY A 236 12.82 33.23 10.86
N LEU A 237 11.99 32.40 10.23
CA LEU A 237 10.75 32.89 9.62
C LEU A 237 9.72 33.37 10.64
N SER A 238 9.64 32.75 11.82
CA SER A 238 8.76 33.21 12.88
C SER A 238 9.04 34.67 13.30
N GLU A 239 10.31 35.11 13.27
CA GLU A 239 10.72 36.46 13.64
C GLU A 239 10.51 37.48 12.52
N VAL A 240 10.69 37.05 11.27
CA VAL A 240 10.71 37.97 10.11
C VAL A 240 9.44 37.94 9.27
N GLY A 241 8.52 37.03 9.57
CA GLY A 241 7.25 36.81 8.86
C GLY A 241 7.34 35.76 7.79
N TRP A 242 6.28 34.92 7.71
CA TRP A 242 6.18 33.74 6.85
C TRP A 242 6.21 34.04 5.35
N ASN A 243 5.79 35.23 4.94
CA ASN A 243 5.70 35.62 3.53
C ASN A 243 6.88 36.50 3.07
N LYS A 244 7.92 36.68 3.93
CA LYS A 244 9.07 37.50 3.58
C LYS A 244 9.87 36.98 2.42
N TYR A 245 9.93 35.65 2.26
CA TYR A 245 10.69 35.01 1.20
C TYR A 245 9.73 34.24 0.27
N SER A 246 9.99 34.28 -1.03
CA SER A 246 9.29 33.51 -2.06
C SER A 246 10.01 32.22 -2.42
N TYR A 247 11.29 32.12 -2.07
CA TYR A 247 12.11 30.95 -2.37
C TYR A 247 13.17 30.75 -1.29
N ILE A 248 13.31 29.52 -0.81
CA ILE A 248 14.26 29.14 0.22
C ILE A 248 15.08 27.97 -0.31
N ASN A 249 16.37 28.15 -0.48
CA ASN A 249 17.27 27.09 -0.92
C ASN A 249 18.04 26.53 0.27
N ILE A 250 17.82 25.24 0.56
CA ILE A 250 18.50 24.48 1.61
C ILE A 250 19.38 23.35 1.05
N GLU A 251 19.69 23.41 -0.26
CA GLU A 251 20.54 22.43 -0.94
C GLU A 251 21.91 22.29 -0.25
N PHE A 252 22.52 23.39 0.17
CA PHE A 252 23.85 23.41 0.78
C PHE A 252 23.77 23.26 2.29
N ASP A 253 24.58 22.40 2.88
CA ASP A 253 24.48 22.03 4.29
C ASP A 253 24.82 23.18 5.26
N ASN A 254 25.69 24.10 4.87
CA ASN A 254 26.20 25.16 5.76
C ASN A 254 25.50 26.52 5.57
N GLN A 255 24.54 26.63 4.67
CA GLN A 255 23.86 27.88 4.39
C GLN A 255 22.41 27.70 3.94
N ILE A 256 21.58 28.68 4.18
CA ILE A 256 20.23 28.80 3.65
C ILE A 256 20.17 30.09 2.84
N ILE A 257 19.87 29.97 1.56
CA ILE A 257 19.82 31.11 0.63
C ILE A 257 18.35 31.44 0.40
N CYS A 258 17.95 32.67 0.70
CA CYS A 258 16.56 33.11 0.57
C CYS A 258 16.43 34.22 -0.46
N ARG A 259 15.43 34.13 -1.33
CA ARG A 259 15.02 35.18 -2.24
C ARG A 259 13.77 35.87 -1.66
N LYS A 260 13.82 37.19 -1.52
CA LYS A 260 12.66 37.97 -1.05
C LYS A 260 11.50 37.84 -2.03
N GLY A 261 10.29 37.71 -1.50
CA GLY A 261 9.07 37.88 -2.26
C GLY A 261 8.99 39.30 -2.85
N LYS A 262 8.26 39.47 -3.94
CA LYS A 262 7.85 40.82 -4.36
C LYS A 262 6.97 41.36 -3.23
N ALA A 263 7.27 42.56 -2.73
CA ALA A 263 6.37 43.24 -1.80
C ALA A 263 5.00 43.34 -2.50
N GLU A 264 3.95 42.78 -1.91
CA GLU A 264 2.60 43.16 -2.29
C GLU A 264 2.52 44.67 -2.07
N GLN A 265 2.38 45.38 -3.17
CA GLN A 265 2.01 46.79 -3.10
C GLN A 265 0.58 46.83 -2.55
N ALA A 266 0.47 47.23 -1.27
CA ALA A 266 -0.79 47.45 -0.60
C ALA A 266 -1.52 48.64 -1.24
#